data_08ebe18c7b368a002aa426e05b16316b
#
_entry.id   08ebe18c7b368a002aa426e05b16316b
#
_cell.length_a   1.000
_cell.length_b   1.000
_cell.length_c   1.000
_cell.angle_alpha   90.00
_cell.angle_beta   90.00
_cell.angle_gamma   90.00
#
_symmetry.space_group_name_H-M   'P 1'
#
loop_
_entity.id
_entity.type
_entity.pdbx_description
1 polymer ?
#
loop_
_entity_poly.entity_id
_entity_poly.type
_entity_poly.pdbx_seq_one_letter_code
_entity_poly.pdbx_strand_id
1 'polypeptide(L)'
;MADEIKNSTFDPERLRSLVERIERLEEEKKAIANDIKEVYAEAKAANFDTKAIKKIIQIRKKYEDDPQELEYEEFMLDAYRSALGIS
;
A
#
# COMPACT_ATOMS: atom_id res chain seq x y z
N MET A 1 -17.28 14.77 34.32
CA MET A 1 -17.14 14.93 32.88
C MET A 1 -16.65 13.68 32.19
N ALA A 2 -15.48 13.15 32.50
CA ALA A 2 -15.06 11.87 31.95
C ALA A 2 -16.01 10.73 32.31
N ASP A 3 -16.55 10.75 33.51
CA ASP A 3 -17.50 9.73 34.00
C ASP A 3 -18.85 9.82 33.28
N GLU A 4 -19.30 11.01 32.91
CA GLU A 4 -20.54 11.20 32.16
C GLU A 4 -20.43 10.68 30.75
N ILE A 5 -19.31 10.92 30.08
CA ILE A 5 -19.02 10.38 28.76
C ILE A 5 -18.95 8.86 28.82
N LYS A 6 -18.31 8.33 29.84
CA LYS A 6 -18.15 6.92 30.11
C LYS A 6 -19.47 6.18 30.20
N ASN A 7 -20.48 6.80 30.82
CA ASN A 7 -21.74 6.15 31.13
C ASN A 7 -22.86 6.38 30.10
N SER A 8 -22.70 7.35 29.20
CA SER A 8 -23.80 7.80 28.38
C SER A 8 -23.76 7.44 26.92
N THR A 9 -22.61 7.10 26.35
CA THR A 9 -22.49 7.10 24.91
C THR A 9 -22.03 5.80 24.27
N PHE A 10 -21.49 4.85 25.00
CA PHE A 10 -21.00 3.63 24.40
C PHE A 10 -21.01 2.45 25.35
N ASP A 11 -21.11 1.26 24.76
CA ASP A 11 -21.02 -0.03 25.42
C ASP A 11 -19.54 -0.40 25.61
N PRO A 12 -19.05 -0.52 26.84
CA PRO A 12 -17.65 -0.87 27.09
C PRO A 12 -17.22 -2.21 26.51
N GLU A 13 -18.11 -3.19 26.51
CA GLU A 13 -17.82 -4.52 25.95
C GLU A 13 -17.63 -4.45 24.45
N ARG A 14 -18.47 -3.69 23.78
CA ARG A 14 -18.34 -3.48 22.34
C ARG A 14 -17.05 -2.74 21.99
N LEU A 15 -16.73 -1.71 22.75
CA LEU A 15 -15.48 -0.97 22.58
C LEU A 15 -14.27 -1.89 22.74
N ARG A 16 -14.26 -2.71 23.79
CA ARG A 16 -13.18 -3.67 24.02
C ARG A 16 -13.02 -4.63 22.85
N SER A 17 -14.13 -5.19 22.38
CA SER A 17 -14.12 -6.10 21.24
C SER A 17 -13.52 -5.45 19.99
N LEU A 18 -13.90 -4.22 19.70
CA LEU A 18 -13.37 -3.49 18.55
C LEU A 18 -11.86 -3.24 18.70
N VAL A 19 -11.43 -2.81 19.88
CA VAL A 19 -10.02 -2.57 20.16
C VAL A 19 -9.20 -3.84 19.96
N GLU A 20 -9.64 -4.95 20.54
CA GLU A 20 -8.92 -6.23 20.45
C GLU A 20 -8.85 -6.73 19.00
N ARG A 21 -9.92 -6.53 18.24
CA ARG A 21 -9.93 -6.92 16.82
C ARG A 21 -8.96 -6.08 16.00
N ILE A 22 -8.91 -4.78 16.26
CA ILE A 22 -7.96 -3.89 15.58
C ILE A 22 -6.53 -4.26 15.97
N GLU A 23 -6.26 -4.50 17.22
CA GLU A 23 -4.93 -4.89 17.69
C GLU A 23 -4.45 -6.18 17.01
N ARG A 24 -5.34 -7.17 16.89
CA ARG A 24 -5.01 -8.41 16.20
C ARG A 24 -4.69 -8.17 14.73
N LEU A 25 -5.49 -7.35 14.05
CA LEU A 25 -5.24 -7.02 12.64
C LEU A 25 -3.94 -6.24 12.46
N GLU A 26 -3.59 -5.37 13.39
CA GLU A 26 -2.31 -4.67 13.37
C GLU A 26 -1.14 -5.64 13.53
N GLU A 27 -1.27 -6.66 14.36
CA GLU A 27 -0.25 -7.71 14.47
C GLU A 27 -0.12 -8.52 13.19
N GLU A 28 -1.25 -8.87 12.56
CA GLU A 28 -1.24 -9.57 11.27
C GLU A 28 -0.59 -8.71 10.18
N LYS A 29 -0.90 -7.44 10.16
CA LYS A 29 -0.30 -6.48 9.24
C LYS A 29 1.21 -6.42 9.40
N LYS A 30 1.69 -6.40 10.63
CA LYS A 30 3.11 -6.39 10.94
C LYS A 30 3.81 -7.67 10.44
N ALA A 31 3.17 -8.82 10.64
CA ALA A 31 3.69 -10.09 10.15
C ALA A 31 3.78 -10.09 8.62
N ILE A 32 2.74 -9.60 7.94
CA ILE A 32 2.74 -9.49 6.48
C ILE A 32 3.84 -8.52 6.01
N ALA A 33 4.02 -7.40 6.68
CA ALA A 33 5.08 -6.45 6.34
C ALA A 33 6.46 -7.10 6.45
N ASN A 34 6.68 -7.94 7.46
CA ASN A 34 7.93 -8.69 7.61
C ASN A 34 8.12 -9.70 6.48
N ASP A 35 7.06 -10.38 6.08
CA ASP A 35 7.11 -11.34 4.96
C ASP A 35 7.48 -10.64 3.65
N ILE A 36 6.92 -9.47 3.41
CA ILE A 36 7.26 -8.65 2.23
C ILE A 36 8.73 -8.27 2.25
N LYS A 37 9.26 -7.86 3.40
CA LYS A 37 10.68 -7.54 3.57
C LYS A 37 11.57 -8.73 3.21
N GLU A 38 11.18 -9.93 3.62
CA GLU A 38 11.93 -11.14 3.32
C GLU A 38 11.98 -11.41 1.82
N VAL A 39 10.87 -11.21 1.12
CA VAL A 39 10.82 -11.39 -0.35
C VAL A 39 11.72 -10.37 -1.04
N TYR A 40 11.73 -9.11 -0.60
CA TYR A 40 12.65 -8.12 -1.16
C TYR A 40 14.11 -8.47 -0.87
N ALA A 41 14.40 -9.01 0.31
CA ALA A 41 15.76 -9.47 0.62
C ALA A 41 16.18 -10.61 -0.29
N GLU A 42 15.28 -11.53 -0.58
CA GLU A 42 15.50 -12.63 -1.52
C GLU A 42 15.80 -12.10 -2.93
N ALA A 43 15.00 -11.13 -3.38
CA ALA A 43 15.19 -10.48 -4.68
C ALA A 43 16.57 -9.82 -4.77
N LYS A 44 16.96 -9.10 -3.72
CA LYS A 44 18.27 -8.44 -3.65
C LYS A 44 19.42 -9.46 -3.69
N ALA A 45 19.27 -10.56 -2.97
CA ALA A 45 20.26 -11.65 -2.98
C ALA A 45 20.39 -12.29 -4.37
N ALA A 46 19.33 -12.28 -5.16
CA ALA A 46 19.34 -12.77 -6.54
C ALA A 46 19.76 -11.71 -7.56
N ASN A 47 20.27 -10.57 -7.11
CA ASN A 47 20.77 -9.46 -7.93
C ASN A 47 19.68 -8.70 -8.70
N PHE A 48 18.44 -8.73 -8.25
CA PHE A 48 17.40 -7.88 -8.79
C PHE A 48 17.47 -6.48 -8.17
N ASP A 49 17.07 -5.49 -8.95
CA ASP A 49 16.92 -4.12 -8.46
C ASP A 49 15.58 -3.98 -7.74
N THR A 50 15.62 -3.84 -6.42
CA THR A 50 14.40 -3.76 -5.60
C THR A 50 13.61 -2.48 -5.85
N LYS A 51 14.25 -1.39 -6.24
CA LYS A 51 13.54 -0.15 -6.61
C LYS A 51 12.73 -0.35 -7.89
N ALA A 52 13.31 -1.05 -8.86
CA ALA A 52 12.61 -1.38 -10.09
C ALA A 52 11.42 -2.31 -9.81
N ILE A 53 11.58 -3.29 -8.92
CA ILE A 53 10.49 -4.18 -8.52
C ILE A 53 9.34 -3.37 -7.91
N LYS A 54 9.62 -2.46 -6.99
CA LYS A 54 8.61 -1.60 -6.38
C LYS A 54 7.86 -0.78 -7.43
N LYS A 55 8.59 -0.24 -8.40
CA LYS A 55 8.01 0.55 -9.49
C LYS A 55 7.08 -0.29 -10.36
N ILE A 56 7.52 -1.49 -10.71
CA ILE A 56 6.71 -2.42 -11.50
C ILE A 56 5.42 -2.79 -10.77
N ILE A 57 5.49 -3.02 -9.46
CA ILE A 57 4.31 -3.33 -8.64
C ILE A 57 3.32 -2.16 -8.66
N GLN A 58 3.82 -0.92 -8.52
CA GLN A 58 2.98 0.28 -8.59
C GLN A 58 2.30 0.41 -9.95
N ILE A 59 3.03 0.18 -11.01
CA ILE A 59 2.50 0.25 -12.38
C ILE A 59 1.42 -0.82 -12.60
N ARG A 60 1.68 -2.05 -12.16
CA ARG A 60 0.71 -3.14 -12.29
C ARG A 60 -0.58 -2.85 -11.52
N LYS A 61 -0.46 -2.30 -10.31
CA LYS A 61 -1.62 -1.93 -9.52
C LYS A 61 -2.45 -0.84 -10.21
N LYS A 62 -1.78 0.16 -10.74
CA LYS A 62 -2.44 1.24 -11.46
C LYS A 62 -3.14 0.74 -12.73
N TYR A 63 -2.52 -0.20 -13.43
CA TYR A 63 -3.10 -0.84 -14.61
C TYR A 63 -4.38 -1.60 -14.25
N GLU A 64 -4.39 -2.32 -13.11
CA GLU A 64 -5.58 -3.03 -12.65
C GLU A 64 -6.71 -2.08 -12.28
N ASP A 65 -6.38 -0.96 -11.58
CA ASP A 65 -7.35 0.01 -11.12
C ASP A 65 -7.91 0.86 -12.27
N ASP A 66 -7.06 1.29 -13.21
CA ASP A 66 -7.47 2.12 -14.34
C ASP A 66 -6.53 1.92 -15.54
N PRO A 67 -6.82 0.93 -16.40
CA PRO A 67 -6.00 0.69 -17.58
C PRO A 67 -5.94 1.87 -18.55
N GLN A 68 -7.03 2.60 -18.68
CA GLN A 68 -7.10 3.74 -19.60
C GLN A 68 -6.23 4.90 -19.13
N GLU A 69 -6.16 5.13 -17.84
CA GLU A 69 -5.31 6.18 -17.27
C GLU A 69 -3.84 5.88 -17.51
N LEU A 70 -3.43 4.63 -17.35
CA LEU A 70 -2.05 4.22 -17.64
C LEU A 70 -1.69 4.44 -19.10
N GLU A 71 -2.56 4.03 -20.02
CA GLU A 71 -2.35 4.24 -21.46
C GLU A 71 -2.23 5.72 -21.80
N TYR A 72 -3.07 6.54 -21.19
CA TYR A 72 -3.02 7.99 -21.40
C TYR A 72 -1.70 8.59 -20.89
N GLU A 73 -1.25 8.19 -19.71
CA GLU A 73 0.02 8.65 -19.15
C GLU A 73 1.20 8.28 -20.03
N GLU A 74 1.24 7.04 -20.49
CA GLU A 74 2.30 6.58 -21.40
C GLU A 74 2.30 7.36 -22.71
N PHE A 75 1.13 7.58 -23.27
CA PHE A 75 0.97 8.38 -24.46
C PHE A 75 1.51 9.81 -24.26
N MET A 76 1.16 10.46 -23.15
CA MET A 76 1.60 11.82 -22.86
C MET A 76 3.10 11.88 -22.63
N LEU A 77 3.67 10.89 -21.93
CA LEU A 77 5.12 10.82 -21.72
C LEU A 77 5.86 10.69 -23.05
N ASP A 78 5.40 9.83 -23.93
CA ASP A 78 6.00 9.65 -25.26
C ASP A 78 5.90 10.91 -26.09
N ALA A 79 4.75 11.58 -26.07
CA ALA A 79 4.56 12.84 -26.78
C ALA A 79 5.51 13.92 -26.28
N TYR A 80 5.68 14.04 -24.97
CA TYR A 80 6.55 15.03 -24.38
C TYR A 80 8.03 14.71 -24.65
N ARG A 81 8.42 13.45 -24.57
CA ARG A 81 9.79 13.04 -24.95
C ARG A 81 10.10 13.38 -26.39
N SER A 82 9.18 13.09 -27.29
CA SER A 82 9.35 13.41 -28.71
C SER A 82 9.47 14.92 -28.91
N ALA A 83 8.63 15.72 -28.26
CA ALA A 83 8.65 17.17 -28.36
C ALA A 83 9.97 17.76 -27.85
N LEU A 84 10.57 17.14 -26.83
CA LEU A 84 11.83 17.59 -26.25
C LEU A 84 13.07 16.97 -26.90
N GLY A 85 12.89 16.03 -27.83
CA GLY A 85 13.99 15.32 -28.46
C GLY A 85 14.67 14.30 -27.55
N ILE A 86 13.98 13.79 -26.54
CA ILE A 86 14.47 12.78 -25.62
C ILE A 86 13.95 11.42 -26.09
N SER A 87 14.83 10.50 -26.35
CA SER A 87 14.45 9.16 -26.81
C SER A 87 14.18 8.16 -25.68
#